data_d704b0a4275174d9f6fe7fd1d17a1759
#
_entry.id   d704b0a4275174d9f6fe7fd1d17a1759
#
_cell.length_a   1.000
_cell.length_b   1.000
_cell.length_c   1.000
_cell.angle_alpha   90.00
_cell.angle_beta   90.00
_cell.angle_gamma   90.00
#
_symmetry.space_group_name_H-M   'P 1'
#
loop_
_entity.id
_entity.type
_entity.pdbx_description
1 polymer ?
#
loop_
_entity_poly.entity_id
_entity_poly.type
_entity_poly.pdbx_seq_one_letter_code
_entity_poly.pdbx_strand_id
1 'polypeptide(L)'
;MRPYEKKYVDECYQAMQQEHDACGIGLVVNIDGKKEYRTLDDALSIVEKLEHRAGKDATGEVGDGVGILVQVSHKFFKKAAKESGIEVKDEGDYGVGMFFLPQDTKKRTLAMRMFKVISEKNGLNILGWREVPTNPDILGKVARDAMPVIMQCFVERPADCEKGLAFDRMLYVARREFEQSTDETYITSLSSRTIVYKGMFLVGQLRKFYKDLQSKNYETAIAMVHSRFSTNTTPSWERAHPYRLVAHNGEINTIRGNFDRMLAREETLYSPSLENDVDKIFPIIHKTGSDSAMLDNTLEFFMMNGIPLPLAVMMMIPEPWKNDSYMEQEKKDFYHYYARSEEHTSELQSRI
;
A
#
# COMPACT_ATOMS: atom_id res chain seq x y z
N MET A 1 19.16 38.89 -29.81
CA MET A 1 17.83 38.74 -29.16
C MET A 1 17.40 40.11 -28.67
N ARG A 2 16.19 40.58 -29.07
CA ARG A 2 15.66 41.88 -28.66
C ARG A 2 15.32 41.86 -27.15
N PRO A 3 15.39 43.00 -26.44
CA PRO A 3 15.18 43.01 -24.98
C PRO A 3 13.83 42.40 -24.52
N TYR A 4 12.77 42.55 -25.31
CA TYR A 4 11.47 41.98 -24.98
C TYR A 4 11.43 40.47 -25.19
N GLU A 5 12.17 39.94 -26.15
CA GLU A 5 12.29 38.47 -26.36
C GLU A 5 13.01 37.83 -25.20
N LYS A 6 14.05 38.46 -24.68
CA LYS A 6 14.77 37.99 -23.51
C LYS A 6 13.86 37.96 -22.27
N LYS A 7 13.12 39.06 -22.04
CA LYS A 7 12.18 39.15 -20.92
C LYS A 7 11.11 38.08 -21.01
N TYR A 8 10.54 37.83 -22.20
CA TYR A 8 9.52 36.78 -22.40
C TYR A 8 10.09 35.38 -22.15
N VAL A 9 11.31 35.11 -22.62
CA VAL A 9 11.99 33.81 -22.36
C VAL A 9 12.27 33.64 -20.87
N ASP A 10 12.72 34.73 -20.18
CA ASP A 10 12.98 34.67 -18.74
C ASP A 10 11.68 34.45 -17.92
N GLU A 11 10.58 35.12 -18.32
CA GLU A 11 9.26 34.91 -17.70
C GLU A 11 8.72 33.49 -17.96
N CYS A 12 8.85 32.94 -19.17
CA CYS A 12 8.51 31.58 -19.46
C CYS A 12 9.40 30.58 -18.70
N TYR A 13 10.68 30.87 -18.58
CA TYR A 13 11.62 30.01 -17.84
C TYR A 13 11.32 30.05 -16.33
N GLN A 14 10.98 31.20 -15.77
CA GLN A 14 10.54 31.32 -14.38
C GLN A 14 9.20 30.65 -14.13
N ALA A 15 8.24 30.74 -15.09
CA ALA A 15 6.98 30.02 -15.01
C ALA A 15 7.17 28.50 -15.09
N MET A 16 8.12 28.03 -15.90
CA MET A 16 8.50 26.59 -15.96
C MET A 16 9.23 26.12 -14.72
N GLN A 17 9.89 27.01 -13.97
CA GLN A 17 10.53 26.69 -12.70
C GLN A 17 9.56 26.70 -11.50
N GLN A 18 8.39 27.29 -11.65
CA GLN A 18 7.33 27.16 -10.66
C GLN A 18 6.75 25.75 -10.78
N GLU A 19 7.17 24.88 -9.88
CA GLU A 19 6.57 23.57 -9.74
C GLU A 19 5.10 23.70 -9.38
N HIS A 20 4.24 23.37 -10.35
CA HIS A 20 2.79 23.32 -10.15
C HIS A 20 2.29 21.96 -9.66
N ASP A 21 3.19 20.97 -9.59
CA ASP A 21 2.86 19.62 -9.19
C ASP A 21 2.87 19.44 -7.68
N ALA A 22 1.76 18.97 -7.15
CA ALA A 22 1.59 18.72 -5.73
C ALA A 22 1.92 17.26 -5.37
N CYS A 23 3.03 16.72 -5.90
CA CYS A 23 3.49 15.37 -5.61
C CYS A 23 4.17 15.27 -4.26
N GLY A 24 3.69 14.36 -3.41
CA GLY A 24 4.25 14.07 -2.09
C GLY A 24 4.79 12.64 -1.98
N ILE A 25 5.45 12.13 -3.02
CA ILE A 25 6.03 10.77 -3.07
C ILE A 25 7.54 10.82 -2.90
N GLY A 26 8.08 9.87 -2.14
CA GLY A 26 9.51 9.60 -2.04
C GLY A 26 9.80 8.11 -2.01
N LEU A 27 10.91 7.71 -2.62
CA LEU A 27 11.40 6.34 -2.63
C LEU A 27 12.91 6.34 -2.36
N VAL A 28 13.32 5.53 -1.40
CA VAL A 28 14.73 5.27 -1.09
C VAL A 28 14.99 3.77 -1.23
N VAL A 29 15.97 3.40 -2.05
CA VAL A 29 16.34 2.01 -2.32
C VAL A 29 17.85 1.86 -2.17
N ASN A 30 18.27 0.88 -1.39
CA ASN A 30 19.65 0.42 -1.39
C ASN A 30 19.81 -0.61 -2.52
N ILE A 31 20.61 -0.28 -3.54
CA ILE A 31 20.76 -1.08 -4.77
C ILE A 31 21.39 -2.46 -4.47
N ASP A 32 22.28 -2.53 -3.48
CA ASP A 32 22.93 -3.77 -3.05
C ASP A 32 22.03 -4.63 -2.14
N GLY A 33 20.80 -4.17 -1.85
CA GLY A 33 19.85 -4.87 -1.00
C GLY A 33 20.21 -4.85 0.50
N LYS A 34 21.21 -4.07 0.90
CA LYS A 34 21.64 -3.97 2.30
C LYS A 34 20.59 -3.25 3.14
N LYS A 35 20.09 -3.92 4.17
CA LYS A 35 19.12 -3.34 5.11
C LYS A 35 19.84 -2.47 6.13
N GLU A 36 19.46 -1.20 6.20
CA GLU A 36 20.02 -0.22 7.13
C GLU A 36 18.93 0.71 7.67
N TYR A 37 19.11 1.20 8.89
CA TYR A 37 18.25 2.24 9.47
C TYR A 37 18.27 3.54 8.65
N ARG A 38 19.40 3.83 8.01
CA ARG A 38 19.57 5.03 7.19
C ARG A 38 18.54 5.11 6.06
N THR A 39 18.22 4.00 5.40
CA THR A 39 17.20 3.96 4.35
C THR A 39 15.83 4.40 4.88
N LEU A 40 15.43 3.98 6.07
CA LEU A 40 14.23 4.43 6.75
C LEU A 40 14.30 5.92 7.10
N ASP A 41 15.40 6.36 7.68
CA ASP A 41 15.61 7.74 8.14
C ASP A 41 15.61 8.74 6.98
N ASP A 42 16.29 8.40 5.89
CA ASP A 42 16.31 9.20 4.66
C ASP A 42 14.90 9.34 4.05
N ALA A 43 14.13 8.24 3.98
CA ALA A 43 12.75 8.27 3.46
C ALA A 43 11.82 9.12 4.34
N LEU A 44 11.89 9.00 5.66
CA LEU A 44 11.14 9.85 6.58
C LEU A 44 11.56 11.31 6.46
N SER A 45 12.84 11.59 6.26
CA SER A 45 13.35 12.94 6.04
C SER A 45 12.88 13.55 4.71
N ILE A 46 12.73 12.73 3.66
CA ILE A 46 12.13 13.16 2.39
C ILE A 46 10.71 13.63 2.62
N VAL A 47 9.86 12.79 3.24
CA VAL A 47 8.46 13.15 3.44
C VAL A 47 8.32 14.41 4.33
N GLU A 48 9.15 14.54 5.37
CA GLU A 48 9.16 15.72 6.24
C GLU A 48 9.51 17.01 5.47
N LYS A 49 10.40 16.96 4.49
CA LYS A 49 10.76 18.07 3.61
C LYS A 49 9.69 18.44 2.57
N LEU A 50 8.75 17.54 2.30
CA LEU A 50 7.64 17.77 1.38
C LEU A 50 6.44 18.49 2.04
N GLU A 51 6.60 19.09 3.21
CA GLU A 51 5.52 19.81 3.92
C GLU A 51 4.86 20.91 3.07
N HIS A 52 5.61 21.59 2.24
CA HIS A 52 5.11 22.63 1.33
C HIS A 52 4.17 22.11 0.24
N ARG A 53 4.11 20.79 0.05
CA ARG A 53 3.26 20.08 -0.94
C ARG A 53 2.11 19.32 -0.29
N ALA A 54 2.08 19.25 1.03
CA ALA A 54 1.05 18.53 1.78
C ALA A 54 -0.20 19.41 1.92
N GLY A 55 -1.36 18.83 1.67
CA GLY A 55 -2.65 19.46 1.98
C GLY A 55 -2.88 19.50 3.49
N LYS A 56 -3.54 20.54 3.94
CA LYS A 56 -4.02 20.71 5.31
C LYS A 56 -5.50 21.08 5.25
N ASP A 57 -6.26 20.64 6.23
CA ASP A 57 -7.65 21.05 6.39
C ASP A 57 -7.75 22.56 6.72
N ALA A 58 -8.97 23.08 6.73
CA ALA A 58 -9.20 24.50 7.02
C ALA A 58 -8.73 24.93 8.43
N THR A 59 -8.58 23.99 9.37
CA THR A 59 -8.06 24.26 10.72
C THR A 59 -6.53 24.20 10.79
N GLY A 60 -5.89 23.61 9.79
CA GLY A 60 -4.45 23.34 9.79
C GLY A 60 -3.99 22.25 10.76
N GLU A 61 -4.93 21.56 11.42
CA GLU A 61 -4.65 20.53 12.43
C GLU A 61 -4.60 19.12 11.85
N VAL A 62 -5.22 18.90 10.69
CA VAL A 62 -5.30 17.59 10.04
C VAL A 62 -4.69 17.69 8.64
N GLY A 63 -3.82 16.75 8.31
CA GLY A 63 -3.24 16.62 6.99
C GLY A 63 -4.01 15.65 6.09
N ASP A 64 -3.64 15.66 4.82
CA ASP A 64 -4.18 14.76 3.81
C ASP A 64 -3.76 13.29 4.02
N GLY A 65 -3.07 12.99 5.10
CA GLY A 65 -2.55 11.68 5.39
C GLY A 65 -1.11 11.47 4.96
N VAL A 66 -0.40 10.69 5.75
CA VAL A 66 1.00 10.35 5.50
C VAL A 66 1.23 8.89 5.83
N GLY A 67 2.12 8.26 5.08
CA GLY A 67 2.52 6.90 5.40
C GLY A 67 3.85 6.50 4.79
N ILE A 68 4.31 5.35 5.21
CA ILE A 68 5.53 4.71 4.75
C ILE A 68 5.32 3.20 4.59
N LEU A 69 5.77 2.67 3.47
CA LEU A 69 5.95 1.24 3.25
C LEU A 69 7.43 0.92 3.41
N VAL A 70 7.73 -0.09 4.21
CA VAL A 70 9.08 -0.60 4.46
C VAL A 70 9.10 -2.11 4.49
N GLN A 71 10.28 -2.72 4.47
CA GLN A 71 10.38 -4.17 4.66
C GLN A 71 10.12 -4.54 6.12
N VAL A 72 9.66 -5.78 6.34
CA VAL A 72 9.60 -6.39 7.68
C VAL A 72 11.02 -6.53 8.19
N SER A 73 11.41 -5.70 9.16
CA SER A 73 12.74 -5.73 9.77
C SER A 73 12.82 -6.84 10.81
N HIS A 74 13.47 -7.95 10.48
CA HIS A 74 13.59 -9.09 11.41
C HIS A 74 14.24 -8.69 12.73
N LYS A 75 15.32 -7.89 12.68
CA LYS A 75 16.02 -7.40 13.88
C LYS A 75 15.10 -6.60 14.80
N PHE A 76 14.26 -5.74 14.23
CA PHE A 76 13.30 -4.95 15.00
C PHE A 76 12.15 -5.83 15.52
N PHE A 77 11.50 -6.60 14.65
CA PHE A 77 10.30 -7.36 15.03
C PHE A 77 10.59 -8.52 15.97
N LYS A 78 11.75 -9.16 15.86
CA LYS A 78 12.18 -10.19 16.82
C LYS A 78 12.25 -9.63 18.26
N LYS A 79 12.78 -8.41 18.39
CA LYS A 79 12.84 -7.71 19.69
C LYS A 79 11.43 -7.30 20.15
N ALA A 80 10.68 -6.62 19.30
CA ALA A 80 9.36 -6.09 19.62
C ALA A 80 8.34 -7.21 19.94
N ALA A 81 8.39 -8.33 19.25
CA ALA A 81 7.59 -9.52 19.52
C ALA A 81 7.93 -10.11 20.91
N LYS A 82 9.23 -10.28 21.19
CA LYS A 82 9.69 -10.81 22.48
C LYS A 82 9.26 -9.92 23.65
N GLU A 83 9.31 -8.59 23.49
CA GLU A 83 8.85 -7.63 24.52
C GLU A 83 7.33 -7.76 24.77
N SER A 84 6.58 -8.29 23.80
CA SER A 84 5.14 -8.58 23.89
C SER A 84 4.82 -10.04 24.25
N GLY A 85 5.83 -10.83 24.63
CA GLY A 85 5.66 -12.25 24.97
C GLY A 85 5.43 -13.16 23.76
N ILE A 86 5.76 -12.71 22.56
CA ILE A 86 5.59 -13.45 21.31
C ILE A 86 6.95 -13.96 20.85
N GLU A 87 7.05 -15.26 20.60
CA GLU A 87 8.24 -15.87 20.02
C GLU A 87 8.10 -16.00 18.51
N VAL A 88 9.02 -15.40 17.76
CA VAL A 88 9.11 -15.53 16.30
C VAL A 88 10.39 -16.28 15.93
N LYS A 89 10.30 -17.11 14.88
CA LYS A 89 11.42 -17.85 14.30
C LYS A 89 12.33 -16.92 13.49
N ASP A 90 13.00 -17.44 12.51
CA ASP A 90 13.92 -16.69 11.66
C ASP A 90 13.20 -15.80 10.63
N GLU A 91 13.96 -14.99 9.94
CA GLU A 91 13.46 -14.10 8.89
C GLU A 91 12.74 -14.90 7.79
N GLY A 92 11.53 -14.45 7.44
CA GLY A 92 10.67 -15.11 6.48
C GLY A 92 9.88 -16.31 7.02
N ASP A 93 10.06 -16.70 8.29
CA ASP A 93 9.27 -17.75 8.95
C ASP A 93 8.03 -17.21 9.67
N TYR A 94 7.79 -15.92 9.55
CA TYR A 94 6.57 -15.28 10.04
C TYR A 94 6.18 -14.09 9.17
N GLY A 95 4.90 -13.76 9.18
CA GLY A 95 4.33 -12.55 8.61
C GLY A 95 3.90 -11.58 9.70
N VAL A 96 3.86 -10.30 9.37
CA VAL A 96 3.37 -9.23 10.24
C VAL A 96 2.20 -8.52 9.59
N GLY A 97 1.05 -8.53 10.25
CA GLY A 97 -0.12 -7.76 9.86
C GLY A 97 -0.19 -6.45 10.64
N MET A 98 -0.57 -5.36 9.97
CA MET A 98 -0.89 -4.09 10.60
C MET A 98 -2.39 -3.85 10.49
N PHE A 99 -3.08 -3.81 11.62
CA PHE A 99 -4.52 -3.75 11.73
C PHE A 99 -4.99 -2.45 12.34
N PHE A 100 -5.98 -1.84 11.73
CA PHE A 100 -6.80 -0.77 12.28
C PHE A 100 -8.09 -1.40 12.80
N LEU A 101 -8.23 -1.47 14.11
CA LEU A 101 -9.31 -2.14 14.81
C LEU A 101 -10.26 -1.13 15.48
N PRO A 102 -11.53 -1.50 15.73
CA PRO A 102 -12.49 -0.64 16.41
C PRO A 102 -12.04 -0.21 17.80
N GLN A 103 -12.41 1.00 18.22
CA GLN A 103 -12.20 1.49 19.58
C GLN A 103 -13.04 0.68 20.60
N ASP A 104 -14.24 0.24 20.23
CA ASP A 104 -15.06 -0.61 21.08
C ASP A 104 -14.37 -1.95 21.37
N THR A 105 -14.18 -2.25 22.66
CA THR A 105 -13.45 -3.44 23.11
C THR A 105 -14.13 -4.75 22.70
N LYS A 106 -15.48 -4.79 22.68
CA LYS A 106 -16.20 -6.02 22.30
C LYS A 106 -16.06 -6.29 20.80
N LYS A 107 -16.26 -5.25 19.98
CA LYS A 107 -16.06 -5.34 18.52
C LYS A 107 -14.63 -5.70 18.17
N ARG A 108 -13.65 -5.07 18.81
CA ARG A 108 -12.22 -5.37 18.64
C ARG A 108 -11.89 -6.83 18.97
N THR A 109 -12.36 -7.30 20.13
CA THR A 109 -12.15 -8.70 20.56
C THR A 109 -12.79 -9.67 19.58
N LEU A 110 -13.98 -9.37 19.08
CA LEU A 110 -14.67 -10.18 18.08
C LEU A 110 -13.87 -10.23 16.76
N ALA A 111 -13.40 -9.09 16.27
CA ALA A 111 -12.59 -9.01 15.05
C ALA A 111 -11.30 -9.83 15.16
N MET A 112 -10.58 -9.72 16.29
CA MET A 112 -9.37 -10.49 16.54
C MET A 112 -9.64 -12.00 16.60
N ARG A 113 -10.75 -12.43 17.22
CA ARG A 113 -11.16 -13.84 17.25
C ARG A 113 -11.57 -14.33 15.85
N MET A 114 -12.30 -13.53 15.11
CA MET A 114 -12.70 -13.86 13.74
C MET A 114 -11.47 -14.04 12.84
N PHE A 115 -10.50 -13.12 12.92
CA PHE A 115 -9.24 -13.27 12.16
C PHE A 115 -8.49 -14.54 12.56
N LYS A 116 -8.48 -14.89 13.84
CA LYS A 116 -7.88 -16.15 14.31
C LYS A 116 -8.56 -17.37 13.67
N VAL A 117 -9.89 -17.46 13.72
CA VAL A 117 -10.65 -18.58 13.14
C VAL A 117 -10.41 -18.69 11.62
N ILE A 118 -10.43 -17.56 10.91
CA ILE A 118 -10.16 -17.53 9.47
C ILE A 118 -8.73 -17.96 9.17
N SER A 119 -7.75 -17.49 9.96
CA SER A 119 -6.35 -17.89 9.80
C SER A 119 -6.17 -19.40 10.00
N GLU A 120 -6.74 -19.96 11.07
CA GLU A 120 -6.67 -21.40 11.35
C GLU A 120 -7.34 -22.23 10.25
N LYS A 121 -8.50 -21.78 9.72
CA LYS A 121 -9.18 -22.41 8.58
C LYS A 121 -8.29 -22.42 7.32
N ASN A 122 -7.45 -21.42 7.13
CA ASN A 122 -6.50 -21.32 6.02
C ASN A 122 -5.11 -21.93 6.34
N GLY A 123 -5.00 -22.75 7.39
CA GLY A 123 -3.75 -23.42 7.76
C GLY A 123 -2.68 -22.51 8.37
N LEU A 124 -3.07 -21.32 8.83
CA LEU A 124 -2.18 -20.36 9.44
C LEU A 124 -2.32 -20.35 10.97
N ASN A 125 -1.21 -20.21 11.68
CA ASN A 125 -1.18 -20.07 13.12
C ASN A 125 -0.84 -18.64 13.54
N ILE A 126 -1.67 -18.03 14.41
CA ILE A 126 -1.39 -16.71 14.98
C ILE A 126 -0.51 -16.89 16.21
N LEU A 127 0.70 -16.35 16.17
CA LEU A 127 1.66 -16.35 17.29
C LEU A 127 1.24 -15.37 18.39
N GLY A 128 0.63 -14.26 18.03
CA GLY A 128 0.17 -13.26 18.99
C GLY A 128 -0.13 -11.90 18.40
N TRP A 129 -0.57 -10.99 19.27
CA TRP A 129 -0.90 -9.62 18.96
C TRP A 129 -0.08 -8.65 19.79
N ARG A 130 0.40 -7.60 19.16
CA ARG A 130 1.13 -6.51 19.78
C ARG A 130 0.39 -5.19 19.55
N GLU A 131 0.12 -4.43 20.59
CA GLU A 131 -0.32 -3.05 20.40
C GLU A 131 0.85 -2.20 19.93
N VAL A 132 0.64 -1.42 18.87
CA VAL A 132 1.70 -0.56 18.31
C VAL A 132 1.89 0.66 19.19
N PRO A 133 3.11 0.92 19.70
CA PRO A 133 3.38 2.10 20.50
C PRO A 133 3.23 3.38 19.70
N THR A 134 2.23 4.19 20.05
CA THR A 134 1.89 5.44 19.36
C THR A 134 1.95 6.63 20.30
N ASN A 135 1.90 7.84 19.73
CA ASN A 135 1.79 9.10 20.44
C ASN A 135 0.57 9.90 19.95
N PRO A 136 -0.65 9.65 20.48
CA PRO A 136 -1.87 10.32 20.03
C PRO A 136 -1.92 11.82 20.34
N ASP A 137 -1.14 12.30 21.30
CA ASP A 137 -1.19 13.69 21.78
C ASP A 137 -0.78 14.72 20.74
N ILE A 138 -0.05 14.28 19.70
CA ILE A 138 0.39 15.16 18.61
C ILE A 138 -0.67 15.33 17.52
N LEU A 139 -1.78 14.58 17.58
CA LEU A 139 -2.83 14.60 16.56
C LEU A 139 -3.81 15.76 16.81
N GLY A 140 -4.27 16.38 15.74
CA GLY A 140 -5.44 17.25 15.77
C GLY A 140 -6.71 16.48 16.19
N LYS A 141 -7.71 17.22 16.64
CA LYS A 141 -8.94 16.62 17.20
C LYS A 141 -9.61 15.63 16.27
N VAL A 142 -9.82 15.97 15.01
CA VAL A 142 -10.52 15.11 14.02
C VAL A 142 -9.76 13.82 13.79
N ALA A 143 -8.44 13.87 13.62
CA ALA A 143 -7.61 12.68 13.43
C ALA A 143 -7.60 11.78 14.68
N ARG A 144 -7.62 12.37 15.88
CA ARG A 144 -7.65 11.66 17.17
C ARG A 144 -9.01 10.99 17.39
N ASP A 145 -10.12 11.70 17.14
CA ASP A 145 -11.49 11.18 17.33
C ASP A 145 -11.77 10.00 16.40
N ALA A 146 -11.18 10.01 15.19
CA ALA A 146 -11.29 8.95 14.19
C ALA A 146 -10.19 7.87 14.29
N MET A 147 -9.28 7.98 15.27
CA MET A 147 -8.13 7.08 15.39
C MET A 147 -8.59 5.64 15.69
N PRO A 148 -8.16 4.63 14.91
CA PRO A 148 -8.37 3.23 15.25
C PRO A 148 -7.44 2.76 16.37
N VAL A 149 -7.75 1.62 16.97
CA VAL A 149 -6.75 0.89 17.77
C VAL A 149 -5.81 0.17 16.82
N ILE A 150 -4.53 0.46 16.90
CA ILE A 150 -3.51 -0.02 15.97
C ILE A 150 -2.79 -1.23 16.58
N MET A 151 -2.98 -2.39 15.96
CA MET A 151 -2.40 -3.65 16.43
C MET A 151 -1.57 -4.30 15.34
N GLN A 152 -0.51 -4.99 15.76
CA GLN A 152 0.26 -5.90 14.90
C GLN A 152 -0.09 -7.35 15.25
N CYS A 153 -0.37 -8.15 14.21
CA CYS A 153 -0.58 -9.57 14.33
C CYS A 153 0.61 -10.33 13.75
N PHE A 154 1.16 -11.26 14.50
CA PHE A 154 2.25 -12.13 14.05
C PHE A 154 1.67 -13.48 13.66
N VAL A 155 1.94 -13.89 12.43
CA VAL A 155 1.43 -15.13 11.83
C VAL A 155 2.60 -16.03 11.50
N GLU A 156 2.58 -17.29 11.96
CA GLU A 156 3.62 -18.28 11.70
C GLU A 156 3.51 -18.82 10.26
N ARG A 157 4.65 -19.00 9.60
CA ARG A 157 4.70 -19.70 8.32
C ARG A 157 4.58 -21.21 8.55
N PRO A 158 3.65 -21.92 7.88
CA PRO A 158 3.58 -23.37 7.91
C PRO A 158 4.89 -24.02 7.44
N ALA A 159 5.26 -25.14 8.06
CA ALA A 159 6.54 -25.78 7.79
C ALA A 159 6.68 -26.30 6.35
N ASP A 160 5.58 -26.67 5.74
CA ASP A 160 5.44 -27.18 4.38
C ASP A 160 5.26 -26.07 3.32
N CYS A 161 5.12 -24.82 3.75
CA CYS A 161 4.99 -23.67 2.85
C CYS A 161 6.36 -23.03 2.58
N GLU A 162 6.67 -22.71 1.34
CA GLU A 162 7.88 -21.99 0.97
C GLU A 162 7.86 -20.53 1.48
N LYS A 163 9.05 -20.00 1.79
CA LYS A 163 9.21 -18.58 2.15
C LYS A 163 8.91 -17.65 0.97
N GLY A 164 8.54 -16.43 1.28
CA GLY A 164 8.31 -15.39 0.28
C GLY A 164 6.91 -15.44 -0.31
N LEU A 165 6.78 -15.50 -1.63
CA LEU A 165 5.49 -15.32 -2.32
C LEU A 165 4.47 -16.41 -1.97
N ALA A 166 4.91 -17.65 -1.78
CA ALA A 166 4.01 -18.75 -1.40
C ALA A 166 3.34 -18.49 -0.04
N PHE A 167 4.13 -18.09 0.95
CA PHE A 167 3.59 -17.72 2.25
C PHE A 167 2.73 -16.44 2.20
N ASP A 168 3.18 -15.42 1.47
CA ASP A 168 2.40 -14.19 1.31
C ASP A 168 1.05 -14.45 0.61
N ARG A 169 0.95 -15.46 -0.27
CA ARG A 169 -0.31 -15.89 -0.88
C ARG A 169 -1.30 -16.45 0.15
N MET A 170 -0.83 -17.26 1.09
CA MET A 170 -1.68 -17.74 2.19
C MET A 170 -2.16 -16.57 3.06
N LEU A 171 -1.27 -15.63 3.38
CA LEU A 171 -1.61 -14.41 4.13
C LEU A 171 -2.62 -13.55 3.37
N TYR A 172 -2.47 -13.43 2.05
CA TYR A 172 -3.39 -12.71 1.17
C TYR A 172 -4.80 -13.32 1.20
N VAL A 173 -4.92 -14.64 1.06
CA VAL A 173 -6.21 -15.36 1.11
C VAL A 173 -6.90 -15.13 2.46
N ALA A 174 -6.19 -15.34 3.56
CA ALA A 174 -6.74 -15.14 4.90
C ALA A 174 -7.18 -13.69 5.14
N ARG A 175 -6.42 -12.72 4.66
CA ARG A 175 -6.78 -11.31 4.74
C ARG A 175 -8.03 -11.00 3.92
N ARG A 176 -8.11 -11.47 2.68
CA ARG A 176 -9.27 -11.21 1.82
C ARG A 176 -10.55 -11.83 2.39
N GLU A 177 -10.49 -13.07 2.87
CA GLU A 177 -11.63 -13.71 3.54
C GLU A 177 -12.06 -12.95 4.80
N PHE A 178 -11.11 -12.43 5.56
CA PHE A 178 -11.41 -11.63 6.75
C PHE A 178 -12.04 -10.26 6.38
N GLU A 179 -11.49 -9.56 5.39
CA GLU A 179 -12.00 -8.25 4.94
C GLU A 179 -13.46 -8.32 4.46
N GLN A 180 -13.92 -9.48 3.98
CA GLN A 180 -15.33 -9.71 3.61
C GLN A 180 -16.24 -9.95 4.81
N SER A 181 -15.66 -10.28 5.95
CA SER A 181 -16.40 -10.67 7.15
C SER A 181 -16.71 -9.48 8.08
N THR A 182 -16.11 -8.32 7.84
CA THR A 182 -16.27 -7.13 8.70
C THR A 182 -15.96 -5.84 7.97
N ASP A 183 -16.83 -4.84 8.16
CA ASP A 183 -16.66 -3.49 7.60
C ASP A 183 -15.98 -2.52 8.58
N GLU A 184 -15.77 -2.92 9.83
CA GLU A 184 -15.23 -2.05 10.88
C GLU A 184 -13.73 -2.22 11.10
N THR A 185 -13.08 -3.03 10.27
CA THR A 185 -11.65 -3.35 10.41
C THR A 185 -10.93 -3.14 9.09
N TYR A 186 -9.77 -2.52 9.14
CA TYR A 186 -8.93 -2.35 7.97
C TYR A 186 -7.53 -2.93 8.22
N ILE A 187 -7.02 -3.71 7.27
CA ILE A 187 -5.66 -4.25 7.31
C ILE A 187 -4.79 -3.46 6.33
N THR A 188 -3.89 -2.63 6.86
CA THR A 188 -3.02 -1.80 6.01
C THR A 188 -2.05 -2.65 5.21
N SER A 189 -1.54 -3.72 5.83
CA SER A 189 -0.68 -4.73 5.22
C SER A 189 -0.70 -6.02 6.02
N LEU A 190 -0.50 -7.16 5.37
CA LEU A 190 -0.26 -8.47 5.98
C LEU A 190 0.70 -9.23 5.05
N SER A 191 1.97 -9.31 5.42
CA SER A 191 3.02 -9.88 4.57
C SER A 191 4.21 -10.37 5.40
N SER A 192 4.97 -11.29 4.85
CA SER A 192 6.27 -11.71 5.39
C SER A 192 7.42 -10.78 4.95
N ARG A 193 7.16 -9.87 4.01
CA ARG A 193 8.19 -9.05 3.35
C ARG A 193 8.06 -7.56 3.61
N THR A 194 6.86 -7.00 3.63
CA THR A 194 6.61 -5.56 3.73
C THR A 194 5.55 -5.23 4.78
N ILE A 195 5.62 -4.01 5.30
CA ILE A 195 4.65 -3.47 6.25
C ILE A 195 4.39 -1.99 5.96
N VAL A 196 3.15 -1.55 6.18
CA VAL A 196 2.71 -0.18 5.94
C VAL A 196 2.30 0.49 7.25
N TYR A 197 2.97 1.60 7.56
CA TYR A 197 2.58 2.54 8.61
C TYR A 197 1.97 3.77 7.97
N LYS A 198 0.74 4.11 8.32
CA LYS A 198 0.02 5.26 7.73
C LYS A 198 -1.06 5.81 8.66
N GLY A 199 -1.58 6.98 8.35
CA GLY A 199 -2.68 7.57 9.10
C GLY A 199 -3.00 9.01 8.67
N MET A 200 -3.97 9.62 9.35
CA MET A 200 -4.38 11.01 9.14
C MET A 200 -3.40 11.96 9.81
N PHE A 201 -2.24 12.14 9.20
CA PHE A 201 -1.15 12.93 9.75
C PHE A 201 -0.90 14.21 8.97
N LEU A 202 -0.41 15.23 9.65
CA LEU A 202 0.48 16.22 9.06
C LEU A 202 1.84 15.57 8.78
N VAL A 203 2.55 16.06 7.79
CA VAL A 203 3.78 15.45 7.27
C VAL A 203 4.81 15.14 8.36
N GLY A 204 5.04 16.05 9.28
CA GLY A 204 6.01 15.86 10.38
C GLY A 204 5.52 14.98 11.55
N GLN A 205 4.30 14.43 11.47
CA GLN A 205 3.73 13.64 12.57
C GLN A 205 4.01 12.14 12.46
N LEU A 206 4.18 11.58 11.26
CA LEU A 206 4.33 10.13 11.04
C LEU A 206 5.40 9.49 11.94
N ARG A 207 6.64 10.03 11.90
CA ARG A 207 7.76 9.55 12.73
C ARG A 207 7.50 9.75 14.23
N LYS A 208 6.88 10.86 14.59
CA LYS A 208 6.61 11.20 16.01
C LYS A 208 5.45 10.38 16.57
N PHE A 209 4.51 9.97 15.73
CA PHE A 209 3.36 9.16 16.12
C PHE A 209 3.75 7.70 16.31
N TYR A 210 4.36 7.06 15.31
CA TYR A 210 4.80 5.66 15.40
C TYR A 210 6.19 5.55 16.04
N LYS A 211 6.26 5.12 17.32
CA LYS A 211 7.54 4.96 18.02
C LYS A 211 8.43 3.89 17.39
N ASP A 212 7.84 2.91 16.70
CA ASP A 212 8.56 1.88 15.95
C ASP A 212 9.52 2.48 14.91
N LEU A 213 9.09 3.54 14.21
CA LEU A 213 9.88 4.22 13.18
C LEU A 213 11.07 5.03 13.73
N GLN A 214 11.15 5.21 15.05
CA GLN A 214 12.27 5.87 15.72
C GLN A 214 13.37 4.90 16.15
N SER A 215 13.11 3.59 16.04
CA SER A 215 14.04 2.57 16.49
C SER A 215 15.18 2.38 15.50
N LYS A 216 16.42 2.58 15.95
CA LYS A 216 17.62 2.31 15.15
C LYS A 216 17.83 0.83 14.79
N ASN A 217 17.05 -0.07 15.41
CA ASN A 217 17.02 -1.48 15.02
C ASN A 217 16.11 -1.75 13.81
N TYR A 218 15.35 -0.75 13.37
CA TYR A 218 14.48 -0.89 12.20
C TYR A 218 15.31 -0.72 10.92
N GLU A 219 15.73 -1.82 10.34
CA GLU A 219 16.57 -1.87 9.14
C GLU A 219 15.73 -2.25 7.92
N THR A 220 15.89 -1.55 6.82
CA THR A 220 15.22 -1.80 5.54
C THR A 220 16.14 -1.43 4.38
N ALA A 221 16.00 -2.11 3.24
CA ALA A 221 16.69 -1.75 2.00
C ALA A 221 15.79 -0.93 1.06
N ILE A 222 14.48 -0.90 1.32
CA ILE A 222 13.50 -0.18 0.51
C ILE A 222 12.55 0.56 1.45
N ALA A 223 12.32 1.84 1.18
CA ALA A 223 11.32 2.64 1.89
C ALA A 223 10.61 3.57 0.89
N MET A 224 9.28 3.47 0.83
CA MET A 224 8.42 4.31 0.00
C MET A 224 7.52 5.14 0.88
N VAL A 225 7.55 6.46 0.73
CA VAL A 225 6.76 7.41 1.50
C VAL A 225 5.79 8.17 0.63
N HIS A 226 4.69 8.59 1.24
CA HIS A 226 3.68 9.42 0.59
C HIS A 226 3.03 10.37 1.59
N SER A 227 2.72 11.59 1.16
CA SER A 227 2.19 12.66 2.02
C SER A 227 0.88 13.28 1.52
N ARG A 228 0.06 12.54 0.75
CA ARG A 228 -1.20 13.07 0.23
C ARG A 228 -2.26 11.98 0.05
N PHE A 229 -3.56 12.39 0.06
CA PHE A 229 -4.69 11.59 -0.42
C PHE A 229 -4.91 11.77 -1.92
N SER A 230 -5.70 10.86 -2.50
CA SER A 230 -6.39 11.10 -3.76
C SER A 230 -7.35 12.29 -3.61
N THR A 231 -7.38 13.18 -4.60
CA THR A 231 -8.04 14.50 -4.55
C THR A 231 -9.56 14.45 -4.37
N ASN A 232 -10.21 13.34 -4.66
CA ASN A 232 -11.68 13.19 -4.70
C ASN A 232 -12.26 12.37 -3.54
N THR A 233 -11.51 12.16 -2.44
CA THR A 233 -11.97 11.34 -1.32
C THR A 233 -11.92 12.08 0.00
N THR A 234 -12.90 11.82 0.89
CA THR A 234 -12.84 12.31 2.27
C THR A 234 -11.65 11.67 2.99
N PRO A 235 -10.81 12.46 3.68
CA PRO A 235 -9.72 11.94 4.48
C PRO A 235 -10.14 10.88 5.49
N SER A 236 -9.42 9.77 5.52
CA SER A 236 -9.58 8.72 6.55
C SER A 236 -8.25 8.01 6.83
N TRP A 237 -8.15 7.33 7.97
CA TRP A 237 -6.99 6.54 8.34
C TRP A 237 -6.63 5.48 7.29
N GLU A 238 -7.63 4.87 6.69
CA GLU A 238 -7.51 3.78 5.72
C GLU A 238 -7.00 4.25 4.36
N ARG A 239 -7.46 5.45 3.95
CA ARG A 239 -7.20 6.00 2.61
C ARG A 239 -5.84 6.66 2.49
N ALA A 240 -5.15 6.92 3.60
CA ALA A 240 -3.78 7.41 3.54
C ALA A 240 -2.89 6.47 2.73
N HIS A 241 -2.02 7.04 1.89
CA HIS A 241 -1.00 6.29 1.16
C HIS A 241 0.27 6.07 2.01
N PRO A 242 1.15 5.13 1.62
CA PRO A 242 0.99 4.19 0.51
C PRO A 242 0.00 3.07 0.81
N TYR A 243 -0.43 2.38 -0.24
CA TYR A 243 -1.07 1.07 -0.14
C TYR A 243 0.00 -0.03 -0.05
N ARG A 244 -0.34 -1.30 -0.37
CA ARG A 244 0.57 -2.45 -0.21
C ARG A 244 1.64 -2.52 -1.28
N LEU A 245 1.33 -2.00 -2.49
CA LEU A 245 2.20 -2.02 -3.67
C LEU A 245 2.32 -0.64 -4.32
N VAL A 246 1.34 0.24 -4.10
CA VAL A 246 1.18 1.50 -4.84
C VAL A 246 1.29 2.71 -3.94
N ALA A 247 2.03 3.71 -4.42
CA ALA A 247 1.91 5.10 -4.00
C ALA A 247 1.61 5.93 -5.26
N HIS A 248 0.50 6.69 -5.25
CA HIS A 248 0.00 7.36 -6.43
C HIS A 248 -0.56 8.73 -6.08
N ASN A 249 -0.28 9.73 -6.90
CA ASN A 249 -0.70 11.12 -6.69
C ASN A 249 -1.73 11.62 -7.69
N GLY A 250 -1.98 10.85 -8.74
CA GLY A 250 -2.92 11.22 -9.78
C GLY A 250 -4.35 10.81 -9.46
N GLU A 251 -5.23 11.09 -10.38
CA GLU A 251 -6.59 10.59 -10.44
C GLU A 251 -6.68 9.52 -11.51
N ILE A 252 -7.24 8.37 -11.18
CA ILE A 252 -7.52 7.32 -12.14
C ILE A 252 -8.94 7.53 -12.63
N ASN A 253 -9.06 8.30 -13.70
CA ASN A 253 -10.35 8.52 -14.35
C ASN A 253 -10.84 7.20 -14.97
N THR A 254 -12.17 6.99 -15.02
CA THR A 254 -12.77 5.78 -15.59
C THR A 254 -12.57 4.47 -14.80
N ILE A 255 -12.06 4.53 -13.57
CA ILE A 255 -11.85 3.35 -12.71
C ILE A 255 -13.12 2.48 -12.55
N ARG A 256 -14.31 3.11 -12.61
CA ARG A 256 -15.58 2.41 -12.44
C ARG A 256 -15.83 1.36 -13.54
N GLY A 257 -15.57 1.69 -14.79
CA GLY A 257 -15.70 0.74 -15.90
C GLY A 257 -14.75 -0.46 -15.74
N ASN A 258 -13.54 -0.20 -15.27
CA ASN A 258 -12.55 -1.23 -14.98
C ASN A 258 -12.98 -2.13 -13.82
N PHE A 259 -13.55 -1.54 -12.76
CA PHE A 259 -14.13 -2.26 -11.64
C PHE A 259 -15.25 -3.21 -12.11
N ASP A 260 -16.23 -2.70 -12.86
CA ASP A 260 -17.37 -3.49 -13.33
C ASP A 260 -16.93 -4.66 -14.22
N ARG A 261 -15.89 -4.46 -15.04
CA ARG A 261 -15.32 -5.53 -15.88
C ARG A 261 -14.58 -6.58 -15.07
N MET A 262 -13.83 -6.17 -14.05
CA MET A 262 -13.15 -7.12 -13.18
C MET A 262 -14.18 -7.97 -12.43
N LEU A 263 -15.23 -7.35 -11.92
CA LEU A 263 -16.33 -8.04 -11.25
C LEU A 263 -17.02 -9.06 -12.18
N ALA A 264 -17.29 -8.68 -13.43
CA ALA A 264 -17.90 -9.58 -14.42
C ALA A 264 -17.00 -10.79 -14.76
N ARG A 265 -15.69 -10.66 -14.60
CA ARG A 265 -14.73 -11.75 -14.83
C ARG A 265 -14.59 -12.71 -13.65
N GLU A 266 -14.91 -12.28 -12.45
CA GLU A 266 -14.80 -13.10 -11.25
C GLU A 266 -15.57 -14.42 -11.39
N GLU A 267 -16.72 -14.43 -12.07
CA GLU A 267 -17.54 -15.62 -12.31
C GLU A 267 -16.82 -16.72 -13.12
N THR A 268 -15.85 -16.35 -13.95
CA THR A 268 -15.11 -17.28 -14.83
C THR A 268 -13.63 -17.36 -14.49
N LEU A 269 -13.23 -16.74 -13.39
CA LEU A 269 -11.83 -16.65 -13.02
C LEU A 269 -11.29 -18.02 -12.61
N TYR A 270 -10.20 -18.43 -13.24
CA TYR A 270 -9.42 -19.59 -12.87
C TYR A 270 -7.99 -19.15 -12.51
N SER A 271 -7.50 -19.64 -11.37
CA SER A 271 -6.16 -19.35 -10.88
C SER A 271 -5.45 -20.63 -10.46
N PRO A 272 -4.46 -21.11 -11.22
CA PRO A 272 -3.66 -22.26 -10.81
C PRO A 272 -2.91 -22.05 -9.49
N SER A 273 -2.59 -20.77 -9.16
CA SER A 273 -1.83 -20.44 -7.96
C SER A 273 -2.68 -20.34 -6.69
N LEU A 274 -3.99 -20.13 -6.83
CA LEU A 274 -4.94 -20.04 -5.72
C LEU A 274 -5.83 -21.27 -5.61
N GLU A 275 -5.89 -22.09 -6.68
CA GLU A 275 -6.66 -23.34 -6.72
C GLU A 275 -8.08 -23.21 -6.12
N ASN A 276 -8.31 -23.89 -5.00
CA ASN A 276 -9.62 -23.92 -4.31
C ASN A 276 -9.89 -22.65 -3.48
N ASP A 277 -8.95 -21.72 -3.40
CA ASP A 277 -9.07 -20.51 -2.57
C ASP A 277 -9.54 -19.28 -3.37
N VAL A 278 -9.79 -19.43 -4.68
CA VAL A 278 -10.23 -18.33 -5.55
C VAL A 278 -11.50 -17.66 -5.03
N ASP A 279 -12.48 -18.43 -4.61
CA ASP A 279 -13.76 -17.90 -4.11
C ASP A 279 -13.62 -17.09 -2.81
N LYS A 280 -12.58 -17.37 -2.01
CA LYS A 280 -12.32 -16.66 -0.75
C LYS A 280 -11.83 -15.25 -0.93
N ILE A 281 -11.32 -14.90 -2.12
CA ILE A 281 -10.75 -13.57 -2.38
C ILE A 281 -11.73 -12.61 -3.06
N PHE A 282 -12.90 -13.07 -3.46
CA PHE A 282 -13.91 -12.25 -4.12
C PHE A 282 -14.68 -11.36 -3.12
N PRO A 283 -15.04 -10.11 -3.51
CA PRO A 283 -14.58 -9.45 -4.73
C PRO A 283 -13.07 -9.09 -4.66
N ILE A 284 -12.36 -9.21 -5.77
CA ILE A 284 -10.93 -8.89 -5.85
C ILE A 284 -10.71 -7.42 -5.51
N ILE A 285 -11.54 -6.53 -6.06
CA ILE A 285 -11.46 -5.10 -5.85
C ILE A 285 -12.46 -4.69 -4.76
N HIS A 286 -11.99 -3.92 -3.78
CA HIS A 286 -12.84 -3.38 -2.73
C HIS A 286 -13.72 -2.25 -3.28
N LYS A 287 -15.03 -2.46 -3.33
CA LYS A 287 -16.02 -1.60 -4.00
C LYS A 287 -16.07 -0.16 -3.47
N THR A 288 -15.78 0.05 -2.19
CA THR A 288 -15.78 1.37 -1.54
C THR A 288 -14.39 1.98 -1.41
N GLY A 289 -13.38 1.33 -1.97
CA GLY A 289 -12.00 1.82 -2.01
C GLY A 289 -11.84 3.06 -2.90
N SER A 290 -10.74 3.79 -2.72
CA SER A 290 -10.34 4.81 -3.68
C SER A 290 -9.87 4.17 -4.99
N ASP A 291 -9.73 4.96 -6.04
CA ASP A 291 -9.15 4.56 -7.32
C ASP A 291 -7.78 3.87 -7.15
N SER A 292 -6.90 4.47 -6.36
CA SER A 292 -5.58 3.92 -6.03
C SER A 292 -5.67 2.62 -5.24
N ALA A 293 -6.66 2.46 -4.34
CA ALA A 293 -6.90 1.21 -3.64
C ALA A 293 -7.37 0.10 -4.60
N MET A 294 -8.22 0.43 -5.57
CA MET A 294 -8.66 -0.51 -6.59
C MET A 294 -7.50 -0.99 -7.47
N LEU A 295 -6.61 -0.05 -7.86
CA LEU A 295 -5.38 -0.38 -8.59
C LEU A 295 -4.47 -1.30 -7.76
N ASP A 296 -4.25 -0.97 -6.48
CA ASP A 296 -3.45 -1.77 -5.54
C ASP A 296 -4.00 -3.20 -5.39
N ASN A 297 -5.32 -3.34 -5.25
CA ASN A 297 -5.96 -4.66 -5.15
C ASN A 297 -5.73 -5.51 -6.42
N THR A 298 -5.83 -4.90 -7.59
CA THR A 298 -5.64 -5.61 -8.88
C THR A 298 -4.17 -6.02 -9.06
N LEU A 299 -3.21 -5.13 -8.74
CA LEU A 299 -1.78 -5.47 -8.77
C LEU A 299 -1.44 -6.59 -7.79
N GLU A 300 -1.95 -6.51 -6.57
CA GLU A 300 -1.75 -7.54 -5.56
C GLU A 300 -2.30 -8.89 -6.05
N PHE A 301 -3.49 -8.92 -6.62
CA PHE A 301 -4.08 -10.11 -7.22
C PHE A 301 -3.17 -10.70 -8.31
N PHE A 302 -2.68 -9.90 -9.24
CA PHE A 302 -1.77 -10.38 -10.29
C PHE A 302 -0.48 -10.97 -9.71
N MET A 303 0.13 -10.31 -8.74
CA MET A 303 1.33 -10.82 -8.08
C MET A 303 1.07 -12.13 -7.34
N MET A 304 -0.06 -12.27 -6.65
CA MET A 304 -0.41 -13.51 -5.94
C MET A 304 -0.70 -14.65 -6.92
N ASN A 305 -1.04 -14.35 -8.16
CA ASN A 305 -1.14 -15.31 -9.27
C ASN A 305 0.20 -15.60 -9.95
N GLY A 306 1.31 -15.07 -9.45
CA GLY A 306 2.64 -15.34 -9.97
C GLY A 306 3.07 -14.45 -11.13
N ILE A 307 2.29 -13.41 -11.47
CA ILE A 307 2.69 -12.42 -12.48
C ILE A 307 3.70 -11.45 -11.84
N PRO A 308 4.91 -11.32 -12.38
CA PRO A 308 5.90 -10.38 -11.85
C PRO A 308 5.37 -8.95 -11.87
N LEU A 309 5.65 -8.16 -10.82
CA LEU A 309 5.15 -6.79 -10.69
C LEU A 309 5.42 -5.90 -11.92
N PRO A 310 6.63 -5.90 -12.54
CA PRO A 310 6.86 -5.09 -13.74
C PRO A 310 5.92 -5.46 -14.89
N LEU A 311 5.68 -6.75 -15.08
CA LEU A 311 4.77 -7.24 -16.11
C LEU A 311 3.32 -6.84 -15.80
N ALA A 312 2.87 -7.01 -14.56
CA ALA A 312 1.54 -6.59 -14.12
C ALA A 312 1.31 -5.09 -14.36
N VAL A 313 2.30 -4.25 -14.02
CA VAL A 313 2.24 -2.81 -14.27
C VAL A 313 2.16 -2.50 -15.77
N MET A 314 2.97 -3.14 -16.62
CA MET A 314 2.91 -2.96 -18.07
C MET A 314 1.56 -3.39 -18.66
N MET A 315 0.95 -4.44 -18.13
CA MET A 315 -0.39 -4.89 -18.53
C MET A 315 -1.47 -3.88 -18.16
N MET A 316 -1.35 -3.25 -16.99
CA MET A 316 -2.38 -2.35 -16.44
C MET A 316 -2.19 -0.90 -16.86
N ILE A 317 -0.97 -0.46 -17.11
CA ILE A 317 -0.62 0.93 -17.42
C ILE A 317 0.24 0.95 -18.68
N PRO A 318 -0.37 0.81 -19.87
CA PRO A 318 0.38 0.82 -21.13
C PRO A 318 0.95 2.21 -21.43
N GLU A 319 2.14 2.23 -21.97
CA GLU A 319 2.69 3.45 -22.57
C GLU A 319 1.86 3.88 -23.80
N PRO A 320 1.92 5.14 -24.24
CA PRO A 320 1.29 5.57 -25.48
C PRO A 320 1.94 4.89 -26.71
N TRP A 321 1.46 3.72 -27.09
CA TRP A 321 2.10 2.85 -28.07
C TRP A 321 1.58 2.99 -29.51
N LYS A 322 0.31 3.40 -29.68
CA LYS A 322 -0.36 3.37 -31.01
C LYS A 322 0.33 4.24 -32.05
N ASN A 323 0.81 5.42 -31.64
CA ASN A 323 1.41 6.40 -32.55
C ASN A 323 2.92 6.61 -32.29
N ASP A 324 3.54 5.78 -31.46
CA ASP A 324 4.97 5.87 -31.19
C ASP A 324 5.78 5.18 -32.28
N SER A 325 6.48 5.95 -33.11
CA SER A 325 7.33 5.44 -34.19
C SER A 325 8.67 4.88 -33.69
N TYR A 326 9.07 5.18 -32.44
CA TYR A 326 10.34 4.75 -31.85
C TYR A 326 10.22 3.48 -31.02
N MET A 327 9.01 3.07 -30.66
CA MET A 327 8.78 1.87 -29.89
C MET A 327 9.06 0.62 -30.73
N GLU A 328 9.80 -0.35 -30.15
CA GLU A 328 10.08 -1.64 -30.76
C GLU A 328 8.80 -2.43 -31.04
N GLN A 329 8.82 -3.22 -32.14
CA GLN A 329 7.62 -3.91 -32.62
C GLN A 329 7.12 -4.94 -31.57
N GLU A 330 8.01 -5.65 -30.90
CA GLU A 330 7.67 -6.64 -29.87
C GLU A 330 6.90 -5.98 -28.70
N LYS A 331 7.29 -4.77 -28.31
CA LYS A 331 6.60 -4.00 -27.27
C LYS A 331 5.24 -3.50 -27.74
N LYS A 332 5.12 -3.10 -29.02
CA LYS A 332 3.82 -2.77 -29.63
C LYS A 332 2.90 -3.97 -29.68
N ASP A 333 3.43 -5.14 -30.06
CA ASP A 333 2.66 -6.38 -30.15
C ASP A 333 2.18 -6.83 -28.76
N PHE A 334 3.02 -6.64 -27.73
CA PHE A 334 2.64 -6.85 -26.33
C PHE A 334 1.43 -5.98 -25.93
N TYR A 335 1.52 -4.66 -26.13
CA TYR A 335 0.40 -3.77 -25.80
C TYR A 335 -0.82 -4.04 -26.67
N HIS A 336 -0.63 -4.37 -27.94
CA HIS A 336 -1.72 -4.74 -28.83
C HIS A 336 -2.43 -6.04 -28.42
N TYR A 337 -1.68 -7.02 -27.90
CA TYR A 337 -2.24 -8.27 -27.35
C TYR A 337 -3.10 -7.98 -26.13
N TYR A 338 -2.59 -7.24 -25.16
CA TYR A 338 -3.33 -6.89 -23.97
C TYR A 338 -4.48 -5.92 -24.25
N ALA A 339 -4.35 -4.98 -25.19
CA ALA A 339 -5.44 -4.13 -25.66
C ALA A 339 -6.55 -4.89 -26.38
N ARG A 340 -6.24 -5.96 -27.12
CA ARG A 340 -7.25 -6.82 -27.78
C ARG A 340 -8.02 -7.70 -26.78
N SER A 341 -7.35 -8.19 -25.78
CA SER A 341 -8.07 -8.77 -24.64
C SER A 341 -8.97 -7.74 -23.97
N GLU A 342 -8.78 -6.46 -24.30
CA GLU A 342 -9.58 -5.31 -23.91
C GLU A 342 -10.75 -4.98 -24.83
N GLU A 343 -10.82 -5.38 -26.08
CA GLU A 343 -12.09 -5.28 -26.83
C GLU A 343 -13.19 -6.11 -26.15
N HIS A 344 -12.78 -7.09 -25.38
CA HIS A 344 -13.65 -7.85 -24.47
C HIS A 344 -13.47 -7.51 -22.99
N THR A 345 -12.46 -6.68 -22.61
CA THR A 345 -12.10 -6.31 -21.22
C THR A 345 -11.46 -4.94 -21.13
N SER A 346 -11.59 -4.21 -22.18
CA SER A 346 -10.90 -2.99 -22.51
C SER A 346 -11.00 -1.93 -21.43
N GLU A 347 -10.03 -1.14 -21.26
CA GLU A 347 -9.92 0.08 -20.49
C GLU A 347 -9.32 -0.06 -19.10
N LEU A 348 -9.00 -1.26 -18.60
CA LEU A 348 -8.08 -1.36 -17.46
C LEU A 348 -6.71 -0.77 -17.81
N GLN A 349 -6.32 -0.80 -19.05
CA GLN A 349 -4.96 -0.47 -19.46
C GLN A 349 -4.82 0.89 -20.13
N SER A 350 -5.78 1.35 -20.90
CA SER A 350 -5.59 2.57 -21.68
C SER A 350 -5.93 3.86 -20.95
N ARG A 351 -6.42 3.78 -19.70
CA ARG A 351 -6.97 4.93 -18.99
C ARG A 351 -6.75 4.94 -17.47
N ILE A 352 -5.85 4.06 -16.99
CA ILE A 352 -5.36 4.12 -15.62
C ILE A 352 -4.12 5.01 -15.56
#